data_7fe89e76e65c6b5cb75782dad78525c0
#
_entry.id   7fe89e76e65c6b5cb75782dad78525c0
#
_cell.length_a   1.000
_cell.length_b   1.000
_cell.length_c   1.000
_cell.angle_alpha   90.00
_cell.angle_beta   90.00
_cell.angle_gamma   90.00
#
_symmetry.space_group_name_H-M   'P 1'
#
loop_
_entity.id
_entity.type
_entity.pdbx_description
1 polymer ?
#
loop_
_entity_poly.entity_id
_entity_poly.type
_entity_poly.pdbx_seq_one_letter_code
_entity_poly.pdbx_strand_id
1 'polypeptide(L)'
;MASSSLFLECDSTLSLGFVEKTPGWLLASRFFPSKVGGKPAWLDLKNLPTSEETSCQKCGNPLVFLLQVYAYLDIDPNCFHRVIFVFMCKDYNCHQTEDSSPFKVFRSQLSRKNEYYPYESPVERPDWKTELNVGKFGKLEICRVCGCPGKHFSIIS
;
A
#
# COMPACT_ATOMS: atom_id res chain seq x y z
N MET A 1 28.00 26.96 -23.02
CA MET A 1 27.49 25.63 -22.69
C MET A 1 26.35 25.84 -21.68
N ALA A 2 25.12 25.84 -22.18
CA ALA A 2 23.96 26.11 -21.36
C ALA A 2 23.42 24.79 -20.83
N SER A 3 23.46 24.63 -19.52
CA SER A 3 22.86 23.49 -18.82
C SER A 3 21.35 23.75 -18.72
N SER A 4 20.58 23.10 -19.58
CA SER A 4 19.12 23.12 -19.49
C SER A 4 18.68 22.24 -18.32
N SER A 5 18.39 22.86 -17.17
CA SER A 5 17.66 22.19 -16.10
C SER A 5 16.21 22.01 -16.55
N LEU A 6 15.85 20.78 -16.90
CA LEU A 6 14.47 20.36 -17.06
C LEU A 6 13.79 20.40 -15.67
N PHE A 7 13.29 21.57 -15.30
CA PHE A 7 12.26 21.67 -14.31
C PHE A 7 10.99 21.09 -14.92
N LEU A 8 10.62 19.88 -14.53
CA LEU A 8 9.27 19.39 -14.69
C LEU A 8 8.36 20.33 -13.90
N GLU A 9 7.64 21.19 -14.59
CA GLU A 9 6.52 21.92 -14.02
C GLU A 9 5.52 20.87 -13.55
N CYS A 10 5.54 20.60 -12.25
CA CYS A 10 4.50 19.85 -11.59
C CYS A 10 3.25 20.74 -11.62
N ASP A 11 2.30 20.39 -12.47
CA ASP A 11 0.97 21.00 -12.46
C ASP A 11 0.37 20.79 -11.07
N SER A 12 0.43 21.85 -10.26
CA SER A 12 0.07 21.80 -8.84
C SER A 12 -1.44 21.92 -8.65
N THR A 13 -2.20 21.02 -9.29
CA THR A 13 -3.60 20.84 -8.94
C THR A 13 -3.66 20.03 -7.64
N LEU A 14 -3.93 20.74 -6.55
CA LEU A 14 -4.17 20.12 -5.26
C LEU A 14 -5.45 19.27 -5.34
N SER A 15 -5.31 17.95 -5.19
CA SER A 15 -6.45 17.04 -5.13
C SER A 15 -6.79 16.74 -3.68
N LEU A 16 -8.07 16.91 -3.32
CA LEU A 16 -8.60 16.54 -2.02
C LEU A 16 -9.22 15.14 -2.09
N GLY A 17 -8.84 14.27 -1.14
CA GLY A 17 -9.41 12.93 -1.00
C GLY A 17 -10.46 12.91 0.12
N PHE A 18 -11.61 12.31 -0.15
CA PHE A 18 -12.67 12.08 0.82
C PHE A 18 -12.81 10.58 1.07
N VAL A 19 -13.08 10.22 2.33
CA VAL A 19 -13.27 8.82 2.72
C VAL A 19 -14.76 8.48 2.67
N GLU A 20 -15.10 7.48 1.86
CA GLU A 20 -16.46 6.96 1.73
C GLU A 20 -16.52 5.49 2.10
N LYS A 21 -17.70 5.05 2.59
CA LYS A 21 -17.92 3.64 2.90
C LYS A 21 -18.06 2.85 1.61
N THR A 22 -17.15 1.91 1.39
CA THR A 22 -17.05 1.13 0.16
C THR A 22 -17.19 -0.36 0.46
N PRO A 23 -17.85 -1.17 -0.40
CA PRO A 23 -17.89 -2.62 -0.28
C PRO A 23 -16.50 -3.23 -0.25
N GLY A 24 -16.27 -4.22 0.65
CA GLY A 24 -14.95 -4.81 0.89
C GLY A 24 -14.29 -5.44 -0.35
N TRP A 25 -15.07 -5.97 -1.29
CA TRP A 25 -14.55 -6.57 -2.51
C TRP A 25 -13.86 -5.56 -3.44
N LEU A 26 -14.31 -4.28 -3.45
CA LEU A 26 -13.64 -3.19 -4.20
C LEU A 26 -12.30 -2.78 -3.60
N LEU A 27 -12.01 -3.20 -2.37
CA LEU A 27 -10.75 -2.89 -1.68
C LEU A 27 -9.65 -3.92 -1.94
N ALA A 28 -9.88 -4.88 -2.84
CA ALA A 28 -8.90 -5.86 -3.27
C ALA A 28 -7.84 -5.23 -4.20
N SER A 29 -6.61 -5.78 -4.18
CA SER A 29 -5.46 -5.23 -4.94
C SER A 29 -5.73 -5.07 -6.44
N ARG A 30 -6.53 -5.95 -7.04
CA ARG A 30 -6.91 -5.91 -8.46
C ARG A 30 -7.67 -4.65 -8.88
N PHE A 31 -8.23 -3.92 -7.92
CA PHE A 31 -8.94 -2.65 -8.17
C PHE A 31 -8.10 -1.42 -7.82
N PHE A 32 -6.85 -1.62 -7.43
CA PHE A 32 -5.92 -0.55 -7.08
C PHE A 32 -6.52 0.50 -6.13
N PRO A 33 -7.08 0.10 -4.99
CA PRO A 33 -7.84 1.01 -4.15
C PRO A 33 -6.95 2.04 -3.44
N SER A 34 -7.43 3.29 -3.38
CA SER A 34 -7.05 4.20 -2.31
C SER A 34 -7.96 3.94 -1.12
N LYS A 35 -7.40 3.70 0.07
CA LYS A 35 -8.18 3.33 1.26
C LYS A 35 -7.51 3.68 2.58
N VAL A 36 -8.33 3.82 3.60
CA VAL A 36 -7.88 4.04 4.99
C VAL A 36 -8.18 2.80 5.82
N GLY A 37 -7.21 2.36 6.59
CA GLY A 37 -7.33 1.23 7.50
C GLY A 37 -7.45 -0.14 6.85
N GLY A 38 -7.73 -1.15 7.67
CA GLY A 38 -7.78 -2.55 7.26
C GLY A 38 -6.38 -3.13 7.00
N LYS A 39 -6.26 -4.00 6.00
CA LYS A 39 -4.98 -4.58 5.57
C LYS A 39 -4.50 -3.91 4.29
N PRO A 40 -3.18 -3.74 4.09
CA PRO A 40 -2.66 -3.25 2.82
C PRO A 40 -3.13 -4.12 1.66
N ALA A 41 -3.52 -3.50 0.55
CA ALA A 41 -3.74 -4.17 -0.72
C ALA A 41 -2.45 -4.05 -1.54
N TRP A 42 -1.48 -4.91 -1.22
CA TRP A 42 -0.16 -4.87 -1.82
C TRP A 42 -0.20 -4.94 -3.34
N LEU A 43 0.58 -4.07 -3.98
CA LEU A 43 0.69 -4.02 -5.44
C LEU A 43 1.62 -5.12 -5.96
N ASP A 44 2.81 -5.23 -5.37
CA ASP A 44 3.81 -6.26 -5.68
C ASP A 44 3.90 -7.23 -4.50
N LEU A 45 3.66 -8.51 -4.76
CA LEU A 45 3.65 -9.55 -3.72
C LEU A 45 5.02 -10.20 -3.52
N LYS A 46 6.00 -9.92 -4.39
CA LYS A 46 7.35 -10.46 -4.26
C LYS A 46 8.25 -9.55 -3.42
N ASN A 47 8.07 -8.24 -3.54
CA ASN A 47 8.89 -7.24 -2.87
C ASN A 47 8.11 -6.56 -1.73
N LEU A 48 7.73 -7.34 -0.75
CA LEU A 48 7.04 -6.84 0.44
C LEU A 48 8.05 -6.36 1.49
N PRO A 49 7.72 -5.29 2.24
CA PRO A 49 8.58 -4.84 3.33
C PRO A 49 8.68 -5.91 4.41
N THR A 50 9.86 -6.02 5.01
CA THR A 50 10.14 -6.94 6.11
C THR A 50 9.49 -6.47 7.41
N SER A 51 9.44 -7.34 8.42
CA SER A 51 8.94 -6.98 9.75
C SER A 51 9.80 -5.91 10.42
N GLU A 52 11.11 -5.91 10.13
CA GLU A 52 12.03 -4.89 10.65
C GLU A 52 11.76 -3.53 10.01
N GLU A 53 11.58 -3.50 8.69
CA GLU A 53 11.23 -2.27 7.97
C GLU A 53 9.89 -1.70 8.41
N THR A 54 8.94 -2.53 8.87
CA THR A 54 7.64 -2.11 9.39
C THR A 54 7.60 -1.95 10.91
N SER A 55 8.75 -1.78 11.55
CA SER A 55 8.86 -1.48 12.97
C SER A 55 9.11 0.00 13.24
N CYS A 56 8.58 0.48 14.35
CA CYS A 56 8.78 1.86 14.80
C CYS A 56 10.24 2.11 15.20
N GLN A 57 10.85 3.16 14.68
CA GLN A 57 12.24 3.49 14.97
C GLN A 57 12.46 3.96 16.43
N LYS A 58 11.40 4.40 17.12
CA LYS A 58 11.48 4.87 18.52
C LYS A 58 11.29 3.74 19.54
N CYS A 59 10.22 2.96 19.38
CA CYS A 59 9.87 1.96 20.40
C CYS A 59 10.07 0.51 19.93
N GLY A 60 10.46 0.28 18.68
CA GLY A 60 10.62 -1.06 18.11
C GLY A 60 9.32 -1.83 17.85
N ASN A 61 8.18 -1.31 18.28
CA ASN A 61 6.89 -1.98 18.08
C ASN A 61 6.48 -2.00 16.60
N PRO A 62 5.75 -3.04 16.15
CA PRO A 62 5.21 -3.09 14.80
C PRO A 62 4.32 -1.89 14.50
N LEU A 63 4.55 -1.26 13.37
CA LEU A 63 3.69 -0.21 12.83
C LEU A 63 2.38 -0.80 12.35
N VAL A 64 1.31 -0.01 12.40
CA VAL A 64 0.02 -0.39 11.82
C VAL A 64 -0.19 0.33 10.50
N PHE A 65 -0.86 -0.36 9.58
CA PHE A 65 -1.26 0.23 8.31
C PHE A 65 -2.30 1.32 8.54
N LEU A 66 -2.01 2.53 8.08
CA LEU A 66 -2.89 3.69 8.20
C LEU A 66 -3.74 3.86 6.94
N LEU A 67 -3.07 4.01 5.81
CA LEU A 67 -3.73 4.22 4.52
C LEU A 67 -2.84 3.83 3.35
N GLN A 68 -3.45 3.70 2.19
CA GLN A 68 -2.76 3.65 0.90
C GLN A 68 -3.43 4.57 -0.11
N VAL A 69 -2.62 5.10 -1.02
CA VAL A 69 -3.06 5.92 -2.14
C VAL A 69 -2.55 5.30 -3.44
N TYR A 70 -3.45 4.99 -4.35
CA TYR A 70 -3.08 4.63 -5.71
C TYR A 70 -2.85 5.92 -6.51
N ALA A 71 -1.63 6.09 -6.96
CA ALA A 71 -1.16 7.29 -7.65
C ALA A 71 -0.43 6.88 -8.93
N TYR A 72 -1.18 6.40 -9.93
CA TYR A 72 -0.64 5.92 -11.19
C TYR A 72 0.15 7.02 -11.92
N LEU A 73 1.02 6.60 -12.83
CA LEU A 73 1.90 7.50 -13.58
C LEU A 73 1.83 7.16 -15.07
N ASP A 74 1.05 7.91 -15.84
CA ASP A 74 0.83 7.64 -17.27
C ASP A 74 2.04 7.88 -18.16
N ILE A 75 2.93 8.78 -17.73
CA ILE A 75 4.08 9.21 -18.53
C ILE A 75 5.22 8.17 -18.58
N ASP A 76 5.25 7.22 -17.64
CA ASP A 76 6.27 6.16 -17.61
C ASP A 76 5.62 4.77 -17.53
N PRO A 77 5.62 4.02 -18.65
CA PRO A 77 5.07 2.67 -18.68
C PRO A 77 5.72 1.70 -17.68
N ASN A 78 6.97 1.94 -17.26
CA ASN A 78 7.67 1.07 -16.31
C ASN A 78 7.22 1.31 -14.87
N CYS A 79 6.68 2.50 -14.58
CA CYS A 79 6.18 2.91 -13.27
C CYS A 79 4.69 3.20 -13.28
N PHE A 80 3.95 2.67 -14.26
CA PHE A 80 2.55 2.97 -14.47
C PHE A 80 1.69 2.73 -13.23
N HIS A 81 1.76 1.53 -12.64
CA HIS A 81 1.10 1.27 -11.37
C HIS A 81 1.98 1.76 -10.22
N ARG A 82 1.46 2.66 -9.42
CA ARG A 82 2.15 3.20 -8.25
C ARG A 82 1.20 3.30 -7.07
N VAL A 83 1.62 2.75 -5.94
CA VAL A 83 0.89 2.84 -4.67
C VAL A 83 1.83 3.35 -3.59
N ILE A 84 1.33 4.28 -2.81
CA ILE A 84 1.98 4.79 -1.60
C ILE A 84 1.25 4.17 -0.40
N PHE A 85 1.99 3.49 0.46
CA PHE A 85 1.49 2.90 1.71
C PHE A 85 2.03 3.70 2.88
N VAL A 86 1.15 4.07 3.80
CA VAL A 86 1.52 4.80 5.02
C VAL A 86 1.23 3.93 6.23
N PHE A 87 2.22 3.78 7.08
CA PHE A 87 2.15 3.08 8.35
C PHE A 87 2.44 4.05 9.49
N MET A 88 1.88 3.76 10.67
CA MET A 88 2.09 4.59 11.86
C MET A 88 2.30 3.76 13.11
N CYS A 89 3.02 4.31 14.07
CA CYS A 89 3.12 3.75 15.42
C CYS A 89 1.81 4.01 16.18
N LYS A 90 1.37 3.03 16.98
CA LYS A 90 0.20 3.19 17.85
C LYS A 90 0.54 3.80 19.22
N ASP A 91 1.82 3.83 19.57
CA ASP A 91 2.24 4.35 20.86
C ASP A 91 2.25 5.88 20.83
N TYR A 92 1.40 6.48 21.67
CA TYR A 92 1.28 7.93 21.80
C TYR A 92 2.62 8.60 22.13
N ASN A 93 3.47 7.99 22.95
CA ASN A 93 4.76 8.56 23.32
C ASN A 93 5.70 8.77 22.12
N CYS A 94 5.53 7.97 21.07
CA CYS A 94 6.33 8.13 19.85
C CYS A 94 5.94 9.39 19.05
N HIS A 95 4.77 9.97 19.29
CA HIS A 95 4.25 11.14 18.58
C HIS A 95 4.48 12.48 19.34
N GLN A 96 5.21 12.44 20.45
CA GLN A 96 5.45 13.64 21.28
C GLN A 96 6.46 14.62 20.68
N THR A 97 7.21 14.20 19.70
CA THR A 97 8.21 15.02 19.01
C THR A 97 7.72 15.44 17.64
N GLU A 98 8.12 16.61 17.15
CA GLU A 98 7.71 17.17 15.84
C GLU A 98 8.39 16.48 14.65
N ASP A 99 8.91 15.27 14.83
CA ASP A 99 9.52 14.49 13.77
C ASP A 99 8.55 13.48 13.13
N SER A 100 8.89 13.00 11.95
CA SER A 100 8.08 12.01 11.20
C SER A 100 8.38 10.56 11.58
N SER A 101 9.28 10.31 12.57
CA SER A 101 9.74 8.96 12.91
C SER A 101 8.66 7.97 13.33
N PRO A 102 7.48 8.38 13.86
CA PRO A 102 6.38 7.48 14.14
C PRO A 102 5.67 6.95 12.86
N PHE A 103 6.00 7.54 11.71
CA PHE A 103 5.42 7.14 10.43
C PHE A 103 6.46 6.48 9.53
N LYS A 104 6.01 5.55 8.69
CA LYS A 104 6.78 5.00 7.59
C LYS A 104 5.97 4.98 6.31
N VAL A 105 6.63 5.32 5.22
CA VAL A 105 6.01 5.35 3.89
C VAL A 105 6.76 4.39 2.98
N PHE A 106 6.02 3.51 2.33
CA PHE A 106 6.53 2.62 1.30
C PHE A 106 5.90 2.98 -0.04
N ARG A 107 6.72 2.99 -1.07
CA ARG A 107 6.29 3.15 -2.45
C ARG A 107 6.49 1.84 -3.18
N SER A 108 5.42 1.30 -3.76
CA SER A 108 5.48 0.16 -4.66
C SER A 108 5.13 0.60 -6.08
N GLN A 109 5.88 0.10 -7.06
CA GLN A 109 5.68 0.42 -8.47
C GLN A 109 5.78 -0.83 -9.33
N LEU A 110 4.91 -0.92 -10.34
CA LEU A 110 4.95 -1.95 -11.36
C LEU A 110 4.76 -1.33 -12.73
N SER A 111 5.37 -1.94 -13.72
CA SER A 111 5.10 -1.60 -15.12
C SER A 111 3.65 -1.91 -15.48
N ARG A 112 3.11 -1.24 -16.49
CA ARG A 112 1.77 -1.52 -17.01
C ARG A 112 1.62 -2.97 -17.46
N LYS A 113 2.66 -3.53 -18.11
CA LYS A 113 2.75 -4.95 -18.43
C LYS A 113 3.53 -5.65 -17.30
N ASN A 114 2.84 -6.44 -16.49
CA ASN A 114 3.41 -7.17 -15.37
C ASN A 114 2.78 -8.56 -15.23
N GLU A 115 3.29 -9.36 -14.30
CA GLU A 115 2.84 -10.75 -14.09
C GLU A 115 1.59 -10.87 -13.19
N TYR A 116 1.18 -9.79 -12.50
CA TYR A 116 0.12 -9.84 -11.50
C TYR A 116 -1.23 -9.37 -12.05
N TYR A 117 -1.20 -8.38 -12.93
CA TYR A 117 -2.41 -7.69 -13.38
C TYR A 117 -2.48 -7.70 -14.91
N PRO A 118 -3.68 -7.93 -15.48
CA PRO A 118 -3.87 -7.84 -16.93
C PRO A 118 -3.61 -6.40 -17.40
N TYR A 119 -3.16 -6.28 -18.64
CA TYR A 119 -2.93 -4.98 -19.27
C TYR A 119 -4.21 -4.15 -19.40
N GLU A 120 -5.34 -4.84 -19.63
CA GLU A 120 -6.65 -4.23 -19.74
C GLU A 120 -7.31 -4.10 -18.37
N SER A 121 -8.18 -3.09 -18.25
CA SER A 121 -8.96 -2.91 -17.03
C SER A 121 -9.78 -4.17 -16.72
N PRO A 122 -9.82 -4.60 -15.46
CA PRO A 122 -10.56 -5.79 -15.08
C PRO A 122 -12.05 -5.60 -15.33
N VAL A 123 -12.67 -6.54 -16.04
CA VAL A 123 -14.13 -6.57 -16.24
C VAL A 123 -14.77 -7.07 -14.96
N GLU A 124 -15.75 -6.33 -14.43
CA GLU A 124 -16.50 -6.73 -13.24
C GLU A 124 -17.19 -8.09 -13.44
N ARG A 125 -16.98 -9.00 -12.48
CA ARG A 125 -17.61 -10.33 -12.47
C ARG A 125 -18.58 -10.43 -11.29
N PRO A 126 -19.76 -11.06 -11.47
CA PRO A 126 -20.72 -11.21 -10.39
C PRO A 126 -20.19 -11.98 -9.17
N ASP A 127 -19.28 -12.93 -9.39
CA ASP A 127 -18.65 -13.75 -8.35
C ASP A 127 -17.68 -12.97 -7.45
N TRP A 128 -17.17 -11.82 -7.89
CA TRP A 128 -16.32 -10.98 -7.06
C TRP A 128 -17.01 -10.41 -5.82
N LYS A 129 -18.33 -10.28 -5.86
CA LYS A 129 -19.13 -9.82 -4.70
C LYS A 129 -19.23 -10.90 -3.62
N THR A 130 -19.10 -12.16 -4.01
CA THR A 130 -19.15 -13.33 -3.12
C THR A 130 -17.76 -13.85 -2.74
N GLU A 131 -16.71 -13.52 -3.48
CA GLU A 131 -15.33 -13.82 -3.15
C GLU A 131 -14.87 -12.99 -1.93
N LEU A 132 -15.46 -13.26 -0.79
CA LEU A 132 -14.97 -12.76 0.49
C LEU A 132 -13.59 -13.37 0.78
N ASN A 133 -12.54 -12.67 0.41
CA ASN A 133 -11.25 -12.71 1.09
C ASN A 133 -10.35 -13.94 1.00
N VAL A 134 -10.54 -14.83 0.08
CA VAL A 134 -9.50 -15.83 -0.16
C VAL A 134 -8.80 -15.49 -1.47
N GLY A 135 -7.79 -14.62 -1.38
CA GLY A 135 -6.89 -14.41 -2.50
C GLY A 135 -6.37 -15.78 -2.97
N LYS A 136 -6.50 -16.07 -4.27
CA LYS A 136 -5.94 -17.26 -4.94
C LYS A 136 -4.41 -17.31 -4.91
N PHE A 137 -3.79 -16.34 -4.32
CA PHE A 137 -2.37 -16.31 -3.99
C PHE A 137 -2.22 -17.08 -2.69
N GLY A 138 -1.61 -18.27 -2.77
CA GLY A 138 -1.50 -19.25 -1.70
C GLY A 138 -1.29 -18.62 -0.33
N LYS A 139 -1.58 -19.33 0.74
CA LYS A 139 -1.54 -18.92 2.14
C LYS A 139 -0.25 -18.15 2.50
N LEU A 140 -0.14 -16.91 2.05
CA LEU A 140 0.80 -15.97 2.63
C LEU A 140 0.27 -15.65 4.03
N GLU A 141 0.94 -16.20 5.02
CA GLU A 141 0.68 -15.89 6.42
C GLU A 141 1.05 -14.43 6.65
N ILE A 142 0.05 -13.60 6.60
CA ILE A 142 0.19 -12.15 6.70
C ILE A 142 -0.14 -11.75 8.13
N CYS A 143 0.73 -10.98 8.76
CA CYS A 143 0.48 -10.39 10.06
C CYS A 143 -0.88 -9.67 10.07
N ARG A 144 -1.72 -9.98 11.07
CA ARG A 144 -3.06 -9.38 11.18
C ARG A 144 -3.03 -7.89 11.52
N VAL A 145 -1.89 -7.39 12.00
CA VAL A 145 -1.73 -5.99 12.42
C VAL A 145 -1.19 -5.14 11.27
N CYS A 146 -0.05 -5.52 10.69
CA CYS A 146 0.62 -4.70 9.67
C CYS A 146 0.45 -5.22 8.24
N GLY A 147 -0.10 -6.43 8.04
CA GLY A 147 -0.29 -7.01 6.72
C GLY A 147 0.99 -7.51 6.04
N CYS A 148 2.13 -7.46 6.72
CA CYS A 148 3.39 -7.96 6.19
C CYS A 148 3.52 -9.47 6.33
N PRO A 149 4.28 -10.16 5.47
CA PRO A 149 4.60 -11.55 5.67
C PRO A 149 5.43 -11.71 6.95
N GLY A 150 5.03 -12.63 7.82
CA GLY A 150 5.69 -12.88 9.08
C GLY A 150 5.75 -14.38 9.38
N LYS A 151 6.77 -14.80 10.13
CA LYS A 151 6.78 -16.11 10.73
C LYS A 151 5.67 -16.15 11.78
N HIS A 152 4.92 -17.25 11.81
CA HIS A 152 3.90 -17.52 12.80
C HIS A 152 4.46 -17.34 14.22
N PHE A 153 3.96 -16.36 14.95
CA PHE A 153 4.01 -16.42 16.40
C PHE A 153 2.72 -17.11 16.86
N SER A 154 2.84 -18.37 17.20
CA SER A 154 1.80 -19.07 17.95
C SER A 154 1.70 -18.40 19.31
N ILE A 155 0.63 -17.68 19.54
CA ILE A 155 0.25 -17.30 20.90
C ILE A 155 -0.28 -18.61 21.52
N ILE A 156 0.54 -19.24 22.32
CA ILE A 156 0.09 -20.28 23.25
C ILE A 156 -0.62 -19.53 24.39
N SER A 157 -1.92 -19.71 24.45
CA SER A 157 -2.77 -19.30 25.56
C SER A 157 -2.49 -20.14 26.80
#